data_3b18e1e4af5cb5c0cacf2bfa0ae15dea
#
_entry.id   3b18e1e4af5cb5c0cacf2bfa0ae15dea
#
_cell.length_a   1.000
_cell.length_b   1.000
_cell.length_c   1.000
_cell.angle_alpha   90.00
_cell.angle_beta   90.00
_cell.angle_gamma   90.00
#
_symmetry.space_group_name_H-M   'P 1'
#
loop_
_entity.id
_entity.type
_entity.pdbx_description
1 polymer ?
#
loop_
_entity_poly.entity_id
_entity_poly.type
_entity_poly.pdbx_seq_one_letter_code
_entity_poly.pdbx_strand_id
1 'polypeptide(L)'
;MKLLLSSVAFAAFGATAAFAQTVGFSQIGSESGWRAAETTLTRQQAEERGIDLKFSDAQQKQENQIAAIRSFIAQGVDAILLAPVVATGWDSVLEEAQEAEIPVVLLDRQVDSDPSLYLTAVGSDLVHEGEVAGQWLVDAVGGKECRVVELQGTTGSSPAIDRKTGFEQGISGADNIEIVRSQTGDFTRAQGKEVMESFLQAEGGGADICALYAHNDDMAVGAIQAIKEAGLKPGEDILIVSIDAVPDIFQAMAAGEANATVELTPNMAGPAFDALAAYMADGTEPEKFIQTESKLYTQDDDPAGEYERRKDLGY
;
A
#
# COMPACT_ATOMS: atom_id res chain seq x y z
N MET A 1 -17.20 65.13 46.52
CA MET A 1 -16.80 64.88 45.13
C MET A 1 -15.90 63.63 45.14
N LYS A 2 -16.45 62.41 44.91
CA LYS A 2 -15.74 61.15 44.98
C LYS A 2 -15.30 60.80 43.55
N LEU A 3 -14.02 60.73 43.29
CA LEU A 3 -13.43 60.20 42.05
C LEU A 3 -13.49 58.67 42.11
N LEU A 4 -14.17 58.06 41.15
CA LEU A 4 -14.09 56.63 40.85
C LEU A 4 -12.97 56.41 39.84
N LEU A 5 -11.89 55.74 40.27
CA LEU A 5 -10.88 55.23 39.37
C LEU A 5 -11.37 53.87 38.81
N SER A 6 -11.65 53.83 37.53
CA SER A 6 -11.91 52.57 36.80
C SER A 6 -10.62 51.96 36.35
N SER A 7 -10.24 50.82 36.90
CA SER A 7 -9.09 50.02 36.47
C SER A 7 -9.51 49.17 35.26
N VAL A 8 -8.94 49.46 34.08
CA VAL A 8 -9.08 48.65 32.89
C VAL A 8 -8.02 47.52 32.96
N ALA A 9 -8.47 46.31 33.17
CA ALA A 9 -7.59 45.13 33.08
C ALA A 9 -7.40 44.76 31.60
N PHE A 10 -6.20 44.92 31.10
CA PHE A 10 -5.77 44.44 29.78
C PHE A 10 -5.53 42.92 29.92
N ALA A 11 -6.42 42.09 29.40
CA ALA A 11 -6.18 40.67 29.20
C ALA A 11 -5.27 40.53 27.98
N ALA A 12 -4.00 40.25 28.21
CA ALA A 12 -3.07 39.84 27.14
C ALA A 12 -3.43 38.45 26.70
N PHE A 13 -4.14 38.31 25.58
CA PHE A 13 -4.23 37.06 24.85
C PHE A 13 -2.85 36.77 24.27
N GLY A 14 -2.10 35.91 24.93
CA GLY A 14 -0.90 35.29 24.36
C GLY A 14 -1.33 34.41 23.18
N ALA A 15 -1.15 34.90 21.95
CA ALA A 15 -1.17 34.03 20.79
C ALA A 15 0.04 33.10 20.92
N THR A 16 -0.18 31.86 21.34
CA THR A 16 0.78 30.78 21.13
C THR A 16 0.93 30.64 19.62
N ALA A 17 2.09 31.04 19.09
CA ALA A 17 2.43 30.66 17.72
C ALA A 17 2.42 29.13 17.67
N ALA A 18 1.40 28.56 17.02
CA ALA A 18 1.41 27.16 16.67
C ALA A 18 2.55 27.01 15.65
N PHE A 19 3.68 26.48 16.08
CA PHE A 19 4.71 26.04 15.13
C PHE A 19 4.08 24.89 14.33
N ALA A 20 4.10 25.00 13.01
CA ALA A 20 3.69 23.89 12.14
C ALA A 20 4.61 22.71 12.46
N GLN A 21 4.02 21.54 12.72
CA GLN A 21 4.79 20.33 12.92
C GLN A 21 5.54 20.01 11.62
N THR A 22 6.81 19.62 11.75
CA THR A 22 7.63 19.19 10.61
C THR A 22 7.71 17.67 10.61
N VAL A 23 7.22 17.03 9.55
CA VAL A 23 7.21 15.56 9.43
C VAL A 23 8.05 15.15 8.22
N GLY A 24 9.00 14.22 8.42
CA GLY A 24 9.72 13.58 7.34
C GLY A 24 8.88 12.44 6.74
N PHE A 25 8.80 12.35 5.42
CA PHE A 25 8.17 11.22 4.75
C PHE A 25 9.17 10.55 3.80
N SER A 26 9.62 9.34 4.16
CA SER A 26 10.46 8.48 3.32
C SER A 26 9.58 7.51 2.55
N GLN A 27 9.33 7.82 1.29
CA GLN A 27 8.53 7.01 0.37
C GLN A 27 9.42 6.02 -0.39
N ILE A 28 8.87 4.87 -0.79
CA ILE A 28 9.56 3.83 -1.56
C ILE A 28 9.98 4.36 -2.94
N GLY A 29 9.03 4.96 -3.67
CA GLY A 29 9.17 5.40 -5.04
C GLY A 29 7.85 5.86 -5.63
N SER A 30 7.69 5.64 -6.93
CA SER A 30 6.48 5.86 -7.69
C SER A 30 6.26 4.71 -8.68
N GLU A 31 6.49 3.48 -8.20
CA GLU A 31 6.52 2.25 -9.00
C GLU A 31 5.14 1.83 -9.52
N SER A 32 4.07 2.28 -8.87
CA SER A 32 2.68 1.93 -9.19
C SER A 32 1.76 3.15 -9.11
N GLY A 33 0.59 3.05 -9.73
CA GLY A 33 -0.48 4.05 -9.61
C GLY A 33 -0.93 4.22 -8.16
N TRP A 34 -1.09 3.10 -7.43
CA TRP A 34 -1.43 3.11 -6.02
C TRP A 34 -0.41 3.89 -5.18
N ARG A 35 0.90 3.64 -5.39
CA ARG A 35 1.98 4.35 -4.64
C ARG A 35 1.99 5.85 -4.92
N ALA A 36 1.73 6.25 -6.16
CA ALA A 36 1.60 7.66 -6.52
C ALA A 36 0.40 8.32 -5.82
N ALA A 37 -0.72 7.59 -5.70
CA ALA A 37 -1.91 8.05 -4.98
C ALA A 37 -1.63 8.20 -3.47
N GLU A 38 -0.95 7.24 -2.82
CA GLU A 38 -0.55 7.35 -1.41
C GLU A 38 0.31 8.59 -1.16
N THR A 39 1.29 8.85 -2.04
CA THR A 39 2.11 10.06 -1.95
C THR A 39 1.27 11.33 -2.07
N THR A 40 0.34 11.37 -3.01
CA THR A 40 -0.54 12.53 -3.25
C THR A 40 -1.43 12.79 -2.05
N LEU A 41 -2.07 11.75 -1.52
CA LEU A 41 -2.94 11.83 -0.35
C LEU A 41 -2.17 12.22 0.91
N THR A 42 -0.96 11.69 1.10
CA THR A 42 -0.11 12.07 2.24
C THR A 42 0.23 13.55 2.21
N ARG A 43 0.56 14.10 1.04
CA ARG A 43 0.80 15.55 0.86
C ARG A 43 -0.44 16.38 1.14
N GLN A 44 -1.60 15.95 0.61
CA GLN A 44 -2.87 16.61 0.84
C GLN A 44 -3.25 16.61 2.33
N GLN A 45 -3.14 15.47 3.00
CA GLN A 45 -3.42 15.34 4.44
C GLN A 45 -2.48 16.20 5.30
N ALA A 46 -1.21 16.32 4.90
CA ALA A 46 -0.26 17.21 5.57
C ALA A 46 -0.63 18.70 5.38
N GLU A 47 -0.99 19.10 4.16
CA GLU A 47 -1.41 20.46 3.85
C GLU A 47 -2.68 20.85 4.62
N GLU A 48 -3.70 20.00 4.63
CA GLU A 48 -4.96 20.22 5.36
C GLU A 48 -4.75 20.40 6.86
N ARG A 49 -3.72 19.77 7.43
CA ARG A 49 -3.34 19.86 8.86
C ARG A 49 -2.31 20.93 9.16
N GLY A 50 -1.80 21.63 8.15
CA GLY A 50 -0.74 22.63 8.31
C GLY A 50 0.61 22.05 8.70
N ILE A 51 0.89 20.79 8.32
CA ILE A 51 2.15 20.08 8.57
C ILE A 51 3.17 20.44 7.48
N ASP A 52 4.39 20.80 7.86
CA ASP A 52 5.53 20.99 6.96
C ASP A 52 6.12 19.61 6.59
N LEU A 53 5.67 19.03 5.47
CA LEU A 53 6.09 17.71 5.04
C LEU A 53 7.41 17.74 4.26
N LYS A 54 8.45 17.14 4.82
CA LYS A 54 9.75 16.91 4.15
C LYS A 54 9.73 15.57 3.44
N PHE A 55 9.55 15.59 2.12
CA PHE A 55 9.40 14.39 1.31
C PHE A 55 10.73 13.90 0.72
N SER A 56 10.94 12.58 0.74
CA SER A 56 12.07 11.93 0.08
C SER A 56 11.57 10.69 -0.68
N ASP A 57 11.85 10.64 -1.98
CA ASP A 57 11.61 9.49 -2.85
C ASP A 57 12.88 8.62 -2.87
N ALA A 58 12.76 7.38 -2.44
CA ALA A 58 13.89 6.46 -2.34
C ALA A 58 14.24 5.74 -3.65
N GLN A 59 13.42 5.88 -4.69
CA GLN A 59 13.65 5.22 -5.98
C GLN A 59 13.81 3.69 -5.82
N GLN A 60 12.98 3.09 -4.97
CA GLN A 60 12.96 1.66 -4.62
C GLN A 60 14.27 1.13 -4.01
N LYS A 61 15.04 2.00 -3.35
CA LYS A 61 16.32 1.64 -2.73
C LYS A 61 16.29 1.89 -1.22
N GLN A 62 16.48 0.82 -0.45
CA GLN A 62 16.51 0.90 1.01
C GLN A 62 17.61 1.85 1.52
N GLU A 63 18.79 1.85 0.89
CA GLU A 63 19.88 2.74 1.26
C GLU A 63 19.51 4.22 1.15
N ASN A 64 18.66 4.59 0.20
CA ASN A 64 18.15 5.95 0.06
C ASN A 64 17.17 6.29 1.18
N GLN A 65 16.33 5.33 1.60
CA GLN A 65 15.43 5.53 2.75
C GLN A 65 16.21 5.70 4.05
N ILE A 66 17.21 4.87 4.30
CA ILE A 66 18.09 5.00 5.48
C ILE A 66 18.79 6.36 5.49
N ALA A 67 19.30 6.81 4.34
CA ALA A 67 19.92 8.13 4.22
C ALA A 67 18.91 9.26 4.46
N ALA A 68 17.66 9.12 3.97
CA ALA A 68 16.60 10.09 4.19
C ALA A 68 16.21 10.19 5.67
N ILE A 69 16.03 9.05 6.36
CA ILE A 69 15.71 9.01 7.80
C ILE A 69 16.81 9.73 8.60
N ARG A 70 18.09 9.41 8.36
CA ARG A 70 19.22 10.09 9.01
C ARG A 70 19.24 11.60 8.74
N SER A 71 18.86 11.99 7.50
CA SER A 71 18.73 13.42 7.16
C SER A 71 17.60 14.08 7.92
N PHE A 72 16.46 13.42 8.10
CA PHE A 72 15.33 13.92 8.90
C PHE A 72 15.71 14.05 10.38
N ILE A 73 16.40 13.05 10.95
CA ILE A 73 16.94 13.11 12.31
C ILE A 73 17.87 14.32 12.47
N ALA A 74 18.81 14.52 11.54
CA ALA A 74 19.74 15.63 11.58
C ALA A 74 19.07 17.01 11.43
N GLN A 75 17.91 17.08 10.77
CA GLN A 75 17.08 18.28 10.64
C GLN A 75 16.21 18.53 11.87
N GLY A 76 16.09 17.56 12.77
CA GLY A 76 15.25 17.64 13.97
C GLY A 76 13.76 17.73 13.62
N VAL A 77 13.29 16.87 12.69
CA VAL A 77 11.84 16.77 12.40
C VAL A 77 11.09 16.25 13.63
N ASP A 78 9.81 16.59 13.76
CA ASP A 78 8.99 16.19 14.89
C ASP A 78 8.54 14.72 14.82
N ALA A 79 8.45 14.15 13.60
CA ALA A 79 8.13 12.75 13.38
C ALA A 79 8.59 12.29 11.98
N ILE A 80 8.59 10.96 11.77
CA ILE A 80 8.92 10.35 10.48
C ILE A 80 7.81 9.38 10.08
N LEU A 81 7.32 9.52 8.83
CA LEU A 81 6.54 8.50 8.14
C LEU A 81 7.48 7.68 7.26
N LEU A 82 7.36 6.36 7.30
CA LEU A 82 8.19 5.43 6.54
C LEU A 82 7.32 4.37 5.86
N ALA A 83 7.33 4.34 4.52
CA ALA A 83 6.85 3.20 3.76
C ALA A 83 8.07 2.33 3.37
N PRO A 84 8.37 1.22 4.05
CA PRO A 84 9.66 0.53 3.87
C PRO A 84 9.73 -0.28 2.56
N VAL A 85 10.87 -0.23 1.85
CA VAL A 85 11.07 -1.00 0.61
C VAL A 85 11.02 -2.50 0.87
N VAL A 86 11.72 -2.96 1.92
CA VAL A 86 11.80 -4.37 2.36
C VAL A 86 11.56 -4.48 3.86
N ALA A 87 11.31 -5.69 4.36
CA ALA A 87 10.99 -5.90 5.78
C ALA A 87 12.22 -5.82 6.70
N THR A 88 13.40 -6.20 6.24
CA THR A 88 14.61 -6.37 7.07
C THR A 88 15.58 -5.20 7.00
N GLY A 89 16.49 -5.08 7.99
CA GLY A 89 17.64 -4.17 7.96
C GLY A 89 17.35 -2.74 8.45
N TRP A 90 16.31 -2.57 9.29
CA TRP A 90 15.88 -1.25 9.77
C TRP A 90 16.33 -0.93 11.19
N ASP A 91 16.72 -1.93 12.00
CA ASP A 91 16.99 -1.79 13.44
C ASP A 91 17.87 -0.57 13.74
N SER A 92 19.04 -0.47 13.10
CA SER A 92 20.00 0.60 13.40
C SER A 92 19.43 2.00 13.17
N VAL A 93 18.71 2.24 12.06
CA VAL A 93 18.19 3.59 11.77
C VAL A 93 16.94 3.91 12.58
N LEU A 94 16.16 2.90 12.98
CA LEU A 94 15.04 3.06 13.90
C LEU A 94 15.52 3.33 15.33
N GLU A 95 16.60 2.66 15.77
CA GLU A 95 17.29 2.97 17.02
C GLU A 95 17.82 4.41 17.03
N GLU A 96 18.46 4.85 15.93
CA GLU A 96 18.92 6.25 15.77
C GLU A 96 17.77 7.26 15.90
N ALA A 97 16.58 6.95 15.33
CA ALA A 97 15.40 7.80 15.47
C ALA A 97 14.86 7.81 16.91
N GLN A 98 14.83 6.64 17.57
CA GLN A 98 14.40 6.50 18.94
C GLN A 98 15.35 7.24 19.93
N GLU A 99 16.67 7.15 19.75
CA GLU A 99 17.66 7.90 20.52
C GLU A 99 17.52 9.42 20.35
N ALA A 100 17.04 9.87 19.18
CA ALA A 100 16.72 11.27 18.90
C ALA A 100 15.34 11.69 19.40
N GLU A 101 14.58 10.79 20.05
CA GLU A 101 13.20 11.00 20.51
C GLU A 101 12.24 11.39 19.37
N ILE A 102 12.49 10.91 18.13
CA ILE A 102 11.66 11.16 16.95
C ILE A 102 10.79 9.91 16.68
N PRO A 103 9.47 9.99 16.89
CA PRO A 103 8.58 8.86 16.62
C PRO A 103 8.53 8.53 15.11
N VAL A 104 8.56 7.23 14.81
CA VAL A 104 8.42 6.71 13.45
C VAL A 104 7.07 6.02 13.32
N VAL A 105 6.31 6.33 12.27
CA VAL A 105 5.08 5.63 11.89
C VAL A 105 5.32 4.93 10.57
N LEU A 106 5.06 3.62 10.54
CA LEU A 106 5.13 2.82 9.32
C LEU A 106 3.83 2.98 8.52
N LEU A 107 3.94 3.11 7.21
CA LEU A 107 2.80 3.15 6.29
C LEU A 107 2.84 1.96 5.34
N ASP A 108 1.68 1.35 5.10
CA ASP A 108 1.47 0.27 4.13
C ASP A 108 2.24 -1.01 4.49
N ARG A 109 3.54 -0.92 4.59
CA ARG A 109 4.44 -2.06 4.78
C ARG A 109 4.98 -2.14 6.19
N GLN A 110 5.26 -3.36 6.64
CA GLN A 110 5.82 -3.65 7.95
C GLN A 110 7.31 -3.97 7.86
N VAL A 111 7.97 -3.92 9.02
CA VAL A 111 9.38 -4.30 9.21
C VAL A 111 9.50 -5.43 10.22
N ASP A 112 10.58 -6.21 10.13
CA ASP A 112 10.89 -7.31 11.07
C ASP A 112 11.56 -6.81 12.37
N SER A 113 11.71 -5.49 12.52
CA SER A 113 12.30 -4.87 13.71
C SER A 113 11.41 -4.99 14.94
N ASP A 114 12.02 -4.89 16.12
CA ASP A 114 11.26 -4.88 17.39
C ASP A 114 10.19 -3.77 17.36
N PRO A 115 8.92 -4.09 17.66
CA PRO A 115 7.84 -3.10 17.66
C PRO A 115 8.04 -1.90 18.60
N SER A 116 8.96 -1.99 19.56
CA SER A 116 9.32 -0.85 20.43
C SER A 116 10.08 0.25 19.70
N LEU A 117 10.63 -0.02 18.51
CA LEU A 117 11.43 0.92 17.73
C LEU A 117 10.59 1.87 16.85
N TYR A 118 9.29 1.67 16.77
CA TYR A 118 8.38 2.57 16.07
C TYR A 118 7.11 2.80 16.88
N LEU A 119 6.43 3.90 16.63
CA LEU A 119 5.22 4.29 17.35
C LEU A 119 4.05 3.37 17.00
N THR A 120 3.74 3.28 15.72
CA THR A 120 2.66 2.44 15.18
C THR A 120 2.92 2.13 13.71
N ALA A 121 2.19 1.17 13.17
CA ALA A 121 2.06 0.94 11.73
C ALA A 121 0.61 1.15 11.30
N VAL A 122 0.41 1.75 10.14
CA VAL A 122 -0.91 1.92 9.50
C VAL A 122 -0.92 1.15 8.20
N GLY A 123 -1.83 0.23 8.05
CA GLY A 123 -1.90 -0.63 6.86
C GLY A 123 -3.06 -1.61 6.92
N SER A 124 -3.11 -2.53 5.96
CA SER A 124 -4.11 -3.58 5.92
C SER A 124 -3.54 -4.92 6.40
N ASP A 125 -4.41 -5.89 6.62
CA ASP A 125 -4.03 -7.29 6.84
C ASP A 125 -3.66 -7.93 5.49
N LEU A 126 -2.38 -7.88 5.16
CA LEU A 126 -1.83 -8.34 3.89
C LEU A 126 -2.01 -9.86 3.68
N VAL A 127 -2.00 -10.65 4.76
CA VAL A 127 -2.30 -12.09 4.70
C VAL A 127 -3.77 -12.30 4.34
N HIS A 128 -4.66 -11.55 4.97
CA HIS A 128 -6.09 -11.62 4.68
C HIS A 128 -6.41 -11.20 3.23
N GLU A 129 -5.73 -10.19 2.68
CA GLU A 129 -5.89 -9.81 1.27
C GLU A 129 -5.59 -10.98 0.32
N GLY A 130 -4.46 -11.67 0.55
CA GLY A 130 -4.10 -12.87 -0.21
C GLY A 130 -5.10 -14.01 -0.03
N GLU A 131 -5.54 -14.25 1.21
CA GLU A 131 -6.53 -15.29 1.53
C GLU A 131 -7.86 -15.06 0.80
N VAL A 132 -8.37 -13.82 0.81
CA VAL A 132 -9.59 -13.42 0.10
C VAL A 132 -9.45 -13.61 -1.41
N ALA A 133 -8.30 -13.26 -2.00
CA ALA A 133 -8.02 -13.48 -3.42
C ALA A 133 -7.99 -14.98 -3.76
N GLY A 134 -7.37 -15.82 -2.92
CA GLY A 134 -7.32 -17.26 -3.07
C GLY A 134 -8.70 -17.91 -2.95
N GLN A 135 -9.48 -17.53 -1.95
CA GLN A 135 -10.84 -18.04 -1.76
C GLN A 135 -11.75 -17.67 -2.93
N TRP A 136 -11.66 -16.44 -3.43
CA TRP A 136 -12.38 -16.05 -4.63
C TRP A 136 -12.04 -16.95 -5.83
N LEU A 137 -10.75 -17.27 -6.02
CA LEU A 137 -10.34 -18.16 -7.12
C LEU A 137 -10.92 -19.56 -6.97
N VAL A 138 -10.93 -20.14 -5.76
CA VAL A 138 -11.54 -21.44 -5.47
C VAL A 138 -13.01 -21.46 -5.92
N ASP A 139 -13.75 -20.44 -5.56
CA ASP A 139 -15.18 -20.31 -5.91
C ASP A 139 -15.36 -20.12 -7.42
N ALA A 140 -14.56 -19.29 -8.08
CA ALA A 140 -14.63 -19.01 -9.50
C ALA A 140 -14.31 -20.24 -10.38
N VAL A 141 -13.34 -21.06 -9.97
CA VAL A 141 -12.93 -22.28 -10.69
C VAL A 141 -13.97 -23.40 -10.56
N GLY A 142 -14.68 -23.45 -9.42
CA GLY A 142 -15.79 -24.40 -9.23
C GLY A 142 -15.39 -25.88 -9.32
N GLY A 143 -14.21 -26.23 -8.81
CA GLY A 143 -13.71 -27.62 -8.75
C GLY A 143 -13.08 -28.14 -10.05
N LYS A 144 -12.88 -27.30 -11.08
CA LYS A 144 -12.12 -27.66 -12.28
C LYS A 144 -10.62 -27.56 -12.00
N GLU A 145 -9.81 -28.37 -12.69
CA GLU A 145 -8.35 -28.24 -12.66
C GLU A 145 -7.92 -26.84 -13.07
N CYS A 146 -7.05 -26.23 -12.28
CA CYS A 146 -6.60 -24.86 -12.50
C CYS A 146 -5.10 -24.70 -12.23
N ARG A 147 -4.36 -24.34 -13.26
CA ARG A 147 -2.93 -24.01 -13.20
C ARG A 147 -2.79 -22.50 -13.09
N VAL A 148 -2.32 -22.04 -11.95
CA VAL A 148 -2.19 -20.62 -11.61
C VAL A 148 -0.77 -20.14 -11.87
N VAL A 149 -0.63 -18.96 -12.45
CA VAL A 149 0.63 -18.21 -12.46
C VAL A 149 0.54 -17.03 -11.50
N GLU A 150 1.63 -16.77 -10.78
CA GLU A 150 1.69 -15.76 -9.74
C GLU A 150 2.72 -14.66 -10.07
N LEU A 151 2.28 -13.41 -10.10
CA LEU A 151 3.13 -12.22 -10.16
C LEU A 151 3.31 -11.66 -8.77
N GLN A 152 4.49 -11.88 -8.18
CA GLN A 152 4.82 -11.38 -6.85
C GLN A 152 5.27 -9.92 -6.87
N GLY A 153 5.11 -9.24 -5.75
CA GLY A 153 5.69 -7.92 -5.52
C GLY A 153 7.21 -7.93 -5.31
N THR A 154 7.74 -6.80 -4.86
CA THR A 154 9.17 -6.63 -4.59
C THR A 154 9.67 -7.67 -3.59
N THR A 155 10.69 -8.42 -3.98
CA THR A 155 11.26 -9.48 -3.16
C THR A 155 11.71 -8.95 -1.80
N GLY A 156 11.26 -9.60 -0.73
CA GLY A 156 11.60 -9.24 0.65
C GLY A 156 10.74 -8.12 1.25
N SER A 157 9.76 -7.59 0.53
CA SER A 157 8.75 -6.69 1.10
C SER A 157 7.66 -7.47 1.83
N SER A 158 7.10 -6.90 2.90
CA SER A 158 6.01 -7.55 3.65
C SER A 158 4.80 -7.89 2.75
N PRO A 159 4.30 -7.02 1.84
CA PRO A 159 3.18 -7.41 0.99
C PRO A 159 3.51 -8.55 0.01
N ALA A 160 4.76 -8.70 -0.45
CA ALA A 160 5.11 -9.83 -1.30
C ALA A 160 5.12 -11.16 -0.51
N ILE A 161 5.56 -11.13 0.75
CA ILE A 161 5.62 -12.30 1.64
C ILE A 161 4.21 -12.70 2.10
N ASP A 162 3.46 -11.72 2.62
CA ASP A 162 2.21 -11.95 3.32
C ASP A 162 1.06 -12.26 2.35
N ARG A 163 0.96 -11.55 1.21
CA ARG A 163 -0.02 -11.83 0.15
C ARG A 163 0.18 -13.21 -0.47
N LYS A 164 1.45 -13.64 -0.64
CA LYS A 164 1.74 -15.01 -1.06
C LYS A 164 1.24 -16.02 -0.03
N THR A 165 1.61 -15.83 1.23
CA THR A 165 1.20 -16.71 2.33
C THR A 165 -0.33 -16.80 2.42
N GLY A 166 -1.02 -15.67 2.34
CA GLY A 166 -2.47 -15.60 2.38
C GLY A 166 -3.13 -16.32 1.19
N PHE A 167 -2.63 -16.10 -0.03
CA PHE A 167 -3.17 -16.78 -1.20
C PHE A 167 -3.00 -18.30 -1.12
N GLU A 168 -1.82 -18.78 -0.71
CA GLU A 168 -1.58 -20.20 -0.47
C GLU A 168 -2.54 -20.78 0.60
N GLN A 169 -2.84 -20.01 1.66
CA GLN A 169 -3.85 -20.39 2.66
C GLN A 169 -5.25 -20.45 2.05
N GLY A 170 -5.64 -19.43 1.28
CA GLY A 170 -6.95 -19.35 0.63
C GLY A 170 -7.26 -20.51 -0.31
N ILE A 171 -6.25 -21.02 -1.02
CA ILE A 171 -6.40 -22.17 -1.92
C ILE A 171 -6.09 -23.53 -1.28
N SER A 172 -5.63 -23.59 -0.03
CA SER A 172 -5.09 -24.81 0.61
C SER A 172 -6.06 -25.98 0.70
N GLY A 173 -7.37 -25.73 0.61
CA GLY A 173 -8.41 -26.76 0.60
C GLY A 173 -8.82 -27.25 -0.80
N ALA A 174 -8.19 -26.77 -1.87
CA ALA A 174 -8.56 -27.02 -3.26
C ALA A 174 -7.45 -27.80 -3.99
N ASP A 175 -7.48 -29.13 -3.92
CA ASP A 175 -6.47 -30.02 -4.55
C ASP A 175 -6.39 -29.86 -6.09
N ASN A 176 -7.39 -29.22 -6.69
CA ASN A 176 -7.48 -28.95 -8.14
C ASN A 176 -6.81 -27.62 -8.57
N ILE A 177 -6.22 -26.85 -7.64
CA ILE A 177 -5.54 -25.58 -7.93
C ILE A 177 -4.05 -25.71 -7.63
N GLU A 178 -3.21 -25.47 -8.62
CA GLU A 178 -1.75 -25.54 -8.50
C GLU A 178 -1.10 -24.24 -8.97
N ILE A 179 -0.22 -23.63 -8.15
CA ILE A 179 0.66 -22.54 -8.59
C ILE A 179 1.83 -23.14 -9.36
N VAL A 180 1.80 -23.03 -10.69
CA VAL A 180 2.80 -23.66 -11.57
C VAL A 180 3.97 -22.73 -11.89
N ARG A 181 3.79 -21.43 -11.78
CA ARG A 181 4.82 -20.39 -11.95
C ARG A 181 4.62 -19.28 -10.94
N SER A 182 5.74 -18.78 -10.43
CA SER A 182 5.75 -17.67 -9.48
C SER A 182 7.04 -16.88 -9.68
N GLN A 183 6.92 -15.57 -9.94
CA GLN A 183 8.07 -14.68 -10.16
C GLN A 183 7.71 -13.24 -9.76
N THR A 184 8.72 -12.49 -9.31
CA THR A 184 8.54 -11.07 -8.99
C THR A 184 8.33 -10.23 -10.25
N GLY A 185 7.39 -9.31 -10.20
CA GLY A 185 7.16 -8.21 -11.14
C GLY A 185 7.35 -6.84 -10.47
N ASP A 186 7.94 -6.83 -9.27
CA ASP A 186 8.34 -5.62 -8.52
C ASP A 186 7.24 -4.56 -8.38
N PHE A 187 5.97 -4.98 -8.36
CA PHE A 187 4.78 -4.12 -8.32
C PHE A 187 4.65 -3.16 -9.51
N THR A 188 5.43 -3.35 -10.57
CA THR A 188 5.41 -2.45 -11.73
C THR A 188 4.63 -3.05 -12.90
N ARG A 189 3.94 -2.19 -13.65
CA ARG A 189 3.19 -2.57 -14.86
C ARG A 189 4.09 -3.19 -15.93
N ALA A 190 5.28 -2.61 -16.13
CA ALA A 190 6.24 -3.08 -17.13
C ALA A 190 6.77 -4.48 -16.81
N GLN A 191 7.16 -4.73 -15.56
CA GLN A 191 7.64 -6.06 -15.14
C GLN A 191 6.50 -7.08 -15.11
N GLY A 192 5.29 -6.68 -14.70
CA GLY A 192 4.11 -7.54 -14.79
C GLY A 192 3.86 -8.05 -16.20
N LYS A 193 3.99 -7.17 -17.21
CA LYS A 193 3.91 -7.57 -18.62
C LYS A 193 5.03 -8.53 -19.01
N GLU A 194 6.29 -8.18 -18.76
CA GLU A 194 7.47 -8.98 -19.15
C GLU A 194 7.44 -10.38 -18.54
N VAL A 195 7.11 -10.49 -17.25
CA VAL A 195 7.03 -11.76 -16.55
C VAL A 195 5.86 -12.60 -17.08
N MET A 196 4.70 -11.99 -17.34
CA MET A 196 3.57 -12.70 -17.95
C MET A 196 3.89 -13.22 -19.35
N GLU A 197 4.58 -12.46 -20.19
CA GLU A 197 5.08 -12.93 -21.49
C GLU A 197 5.94 -14.19 -21.35
N SER A 198 6.81 -14.22 -20.34
CA SER A 198 7.66 -15.37 -20.03
C SER A 198 6.84 -16.57 -19.57
N PHE A 199 5.81 -16.38 -18.75
CA PHE A 199 4.90 -17.42 -18.32
C PHE A 199 4.11 -18.01 -19.50
N LEU A 200 3.57 -17.16 -20.37
CA LEU A 200 2.84 -17.59 -21.57
C LEU A 200 3.73 -18.47 -22.47
N GLN A 201 4.99 -18.08 -22.67
CA GLN A 201 5.94 -18.88 -23.46
C GLN A 201 6.23 -20.23 -22.80
N ALA A 202 6.42 -20.28 -21.49
CA ALA A 202 6.74 -21.48 -20.75
C ALA A 202 5.57 -22.47 -20.66
N GLU A 203 4.33 -21.98 -20.70
CA GLU A 203 3.09 -22.76 -20.56
C GLU A 203 2.32 -22.86 -21.90
N GLY A 204 3.03 -23.21 -22.96
CA GLY A 204 2.42 -23.57 -24.24
C GLY A 204 1.65 -22.45 -24.96
N GLY A 205 2.07 -21.21 -24.78
CA GLY A 205 1.35 -20.04 -25.31
C GLY A 205 0.16 -19.63 -24.43
N GLY A 206 0.12 -20.11 -23.19
CA GLY A 206 -0.93 -19.80 -22.22
C GLY A 206 -2.12 -20.75 -22.21
N ALA A 207 -2.14 -21.76 -23.10
CA ALA A 207 -3.27 -22.72 -23.19
C ALA A 207 -3.47 -23.55 -21.91
N ASP A 208 -2.40 -23.73 -21.12
CA ASP A 208 -2.41 -24.48 -19.88
C ASP A 208 -2.57 -23.60 -18.63
N ILE A 209 -2.71 -22.28 -18.79
CA ILE A 209 -2.92 -21.34 -17.67
C ILE A 209 -4.41 -21.11 -17.50
N CYS A 210 -4.92 -21.38 -16.32
CA CYS A 210 -6.31 -21.13 -15.94
C CYS A 210 -6.48 -19.75 -15.31
N ALA A 211 -5.52 -19.32 -14.48
CA ALA A 211 -5.63 -18.05 -13.75
C ALA A 211 -4.28 -17.37 -13.52
N LEU A 212 -4.35 -16.05 -13.39
CA LEU A 212 -3.30 -15.18 -12.90
C LEU A 212 -3.70 -14.64 -11.53
N TYR A 213 -2.85 -14.84 -10.54
CA TYR A 213 -2.84 -14.06 -9.31
C TYR A 213 -1.72 -13.01 -9.37
N ALA A 214 -2.06 -11.75 -9.28
CA ALA A 214 -1.10 -10.66 -9.22
C ALA A 214 -1.17 -9.96 -7.86
N HIS A 215 -0.02 -9.79 -7.21
CA HIS A 215 0.05 -9.14 -5.90
C HIS A 215 -0.36 -7.66 -5.93
N ASN A 216 -0.47 -7.05 -7.13
CA ASN A 216 -1.13 -5.77 -7.29
C ASN A 216 -1.74 -5.58 -8.68
N ASP A 217 -2.60 -4.59 -8.78
CA ASP A 217 -3.34 -4.26 -10.00
C ASP A 217 -2.44 -3.75 -11.13
N ASP A 218 -1.38 -2.99 -10.84
CA ASP A 218 -0.48 -2.50 -11.89
C ASP A 218 0.21 -3.65 -12.63
N MET A 219 0.68 -4.69 -11.92
CA MET A 219 1.19 -5.90 -12.56
C MET A 219 0.10 -6.63 -13.34
N ALA A 220 -1.14 -6.72 -12.81
CA ALA A 220 -2.26 -7.33 -13.51
C ALA A 220 -2.59 -6.60 -14.80
N VAL A 221 -2.64 -5.27 -14.81
CA VAL A 221 -2.86 -4.44 -16.03
C VAL A 221 -1.74 -4.66 -17.04
N GLY A 222 -0.49 -4.79 -16.61
CA GLY A 222 0.63 -5.16 -17.48
C GLY A 222 0.45 -6.56 -18.09
N ALA A 223 0.06 -7.54 -17.27
CA ALA A 223 -0.18 -8.91 -17.70
C ALA A 223 -1.37 -9.03 -18.68
N ILE A 224 -2.44 -8.27 -18.49
CA ILE A 224 -3.58 -8.17 -19.42
C ILE A 224 -3.08 -7.81 -20.82
N GLN A 225 -2.14 -6.87 -20.95
CA GLN A 225 -1.58 -6.52 -22.23
C GLN A 225 -0.82 -7.70 -22.86
N ALA A 226 0.01 -8.41 -22.10
CA ALA A 226 0.74 -9.58 -22.58
C ALA A 226 -0.20 -10.71 -23.04
N ILE A 227 -1.29 -10.97 -22.31
CA ILE A 227 -2.30 -11.97 -22.64
C ILE A 227 -2.98 -11.62 -23.97
N LYS A 228 -3.37 -10.36 -24.17
CA LYS A 228 -3.98 -9.85 -25.43
C LYS A 228 -3.01 -9.96 -26.61
N GLU A 229 -1.73 -9.62 -26.43
CA GLU A 229 -0.69 -9.75 -27.46
C GLU A 229 -0.42 -11.20 -27.85
N ALA A 230 -0.63 -12.15 -26.93
CA ALA A 230 -0.59 -13.59 -27.23
C ALA A 230 -1.84 -14.11 -27.94
N GLY A 231 -2.86 -13.26 -28.17
CA GLY A 231 -4.10 -13.62 -28.85
C GLY A 231 -5.12 -14.32 -27.95
N LEU A 232 -4.92 -14.28 -26.63
CA LEU A 232 -5.83 -14.81 -25.62
C LEU A 232 -6.75 -13.69 -25.10
N LYS A 233 -7.83 -14.10 -24.45
CA LYS A 233 -8.81 -13.19 -23.83
C LYS A 233 -8.58 -13.13 -22.31
N PRO A 234 -7.98 -12.06 -21.78
CA PRO A 234 -7.89 -11.89 -20.32
C PRO A 234 -9.30 -11.84 -19.72
N GLY A 235 -9.46 -12.39 -18.53
CA GLY A 235 -10.74 -12.51 -17.85
C GLY A 235 -11.66 -13.64 -18.34
N GLU A 236 -11.45 -14.17 -19.55
CA GLU A 236 -12.21 -15.31 -20.10
C GLU A 236 -11.34 -16.57 -20.22
N ASP A 237 -10.24 -16.52 -20.99
CA ASP A 237 -9.33 -17.65 -21.16
C ASP A 237 -8.42 -17.84 -19.94
N ILE A 238 -8.03 -16.74 -19.31
CA ILE A 238 -7.25 -16.69 -18.08
C ILE A 238 -7.98 -15.80 -17.08
N LEU A 239 -8.47 -16.37 -15.97
CA LEU A 239 -9.06 -15.61 -14.87
C LEU A 239 -8.00 -14.71 -14.23
N ILE A 240 -8.38 -13.52 -13.80
CA ILE A 240 -7.43 -12.56 -13.20
C ILE A 240 -7.99 -12.04 -11.88
N VAL A 241 -7.21 -12.24 -10.81
CA VAL A 241 -7.43 -11.63 -9.51
C VAL A 241 -6.18 -10.89 -9.06
N SER A 242 -6.37 -9.70 -8.50
CA SER A 242 -5.30 -8.81 -8.04
C SER A 242 -5.67 -8.07 -6.77
N ILE A 243 -4.81 -7.15 -6.34
CA ILE A 243 -5.00 -6.37 -5.11
C ILE A 243 -4.68 -4.90 -5.43
N ASP A 244 -5.30 -3.97 -4.76
CA ASP A 244 -5.20 -2.51 -4.63
C ASP A 244 -6.53 -1.80 -4.95
N ALA A 245 -7.34 -2.28 -5.89
CA ALA A 245 -8.56 -1.66 -6.40
C ALA A 245 -8.30 -0.26 -7.03
N VAL A 246 -7.28 -0.14 -7.88
CA VAL A 246 -6.98 1.11 -8.60
C VAL A 246 -7.96 1.32 -9.77
N PRO A 247 -8.13 2.58 -10.27
CA PRO A 247 -9.08 2.86 -11.36
C PRO A 247 -8.86 1.99 -12.60
N ASP A 248 -7.61 1.74 -13.01
CA ASP A 248 -7.31 1.01 -14.23
C ASP A 248 -7.76 -0.46 -14.18
N ILE A 249 -7.75 -1.10 -13.00
CA ILE A 249 -8.27 -2.47 -12.88
C ILE A 249 -9.80 -2.48 -13.01
N PHE A 250 -10.50 -1.48 -12.47
CA PHE A 250 -11.94 -1.36 -12.66
C PHE A 250 -12.31 -1.10 -14.13
N GLN A 251 -11.48 -0.35 -14.85
CA GLN A 251 -11.66 -0.19 -16.30
C GLN A 251 -11.51 -1.54 -17.02
N ALA A 252 -10.50 -2.35 -16.65
CA ALA A 252 -10.30 -3.69 -17.19
C ALA A 252 -11.46 -4.63 -16.81
N MET A 253 -11.92 -4.59 -15.56
CA MET A 253 -13.09 -5.36 -15.11
C MET A 253 -14.36 -4.96 -15.88
N ALA A 254 -14.61 -3.68 -16.10
CA ALA A 254 -15.76 -3.20 -16.89
C ALA A 254 -15.70 -3.65 -18.34
N ALA A 255 -14.49 -3.87 -18.88
CA ALA A 255 -14.28 -4.43 -20.21
C ALA A 255 -14.34 -5.97 -20.26
N GLY A 256 -14.49 -6.65 -19.11
CA GLY A 256 -14.44 -8.10 -18.99
C GLY A 256 -13.02 -8.69 -19.04
N GLU A 257 -11.99 -7.85 -18.89
CA GLU A 257 -10.57 -8.21 -19.02
C GLU A 257 -9.89 -8.54 -17.68
N ALA A 258 -10.57 -8.33 -16.54
CA ALA A 258 -10.18 -8.77 -15.20
C ALA A 258 -11.43 -9.20 -14.43
N ASN A 259 -11.27 -10.00 -13.37
CA ASN A 259 -12.42 -10.64 -12.70
C ASN A 259 -12.64 -10.15 -11.28
N ALA A 260 -11.55 -9.92 -10.53
CA ALA A 260 -11.65 -9.47 -9.14
C ALA A 260 -10.41 -8.68 -8.72
N THR A 261 -10.59 -7.79 -7.74
CA THR A 261 -9.52 -7.10 -7.03
C THR A 261 -9.89 -6.94 -5.56
N VAL A 262 -8.89 -7.06 -4.67
CA VAL A 262 -9.05 -6.79 -3.23
C VAL A 262 -8.56 -5.38 -2.95
N GLU A 263 -9.40 -4.57 -2.32
CA GLU A 263 -9.06 -3.17 -2.03
C GLU A 263 -7.96 -3.03 -0.98
N LEU A 264 -7.01 -2.17 -1.26
CA LEU A 264 -6.07 -1.57 -0.33
C LEU A 264 -6.15 -0.06 -0.46
N THR A 265 -6.63 0.63 0.58
CA THR A 265 -6.71 2.09 0.55
C THR A 265 -5.33 2.74 0.60
N PRO A 266 -5.00 3.70 -0.29
CA PRO A 266 -3.76 4.47 -0.18
C PRO A 266 -3.86 5.63 0.84
N ASN A 267 -5.02 5.87 1.47
CA ASN A 267 -5.22 6.92 2.48
C ASN A 267 -4.80 6.44 3.88
N MET A 268 -3.51 6.19 4.08
CA MET A 268 -2.95 5.76 5.36
C MET A 268 -2.43 6.93 6.20
N ALA A 269 -2.07 8.04 5.56
CA ALA A 269 -1.54 9.21 6.24
C ALA A 269 -2.56 9.89 7.17
N GLY A 270 -3.86 9.82 6.88
CA GLY A 270 -4.91 10.35 7.76
C GLY A 270 -4.82 9.76 9.17
N PRO A 271 -5.04 8.44 9.33
CA PRO A 271 -4.88 7.76 10.63
C PRO A 271 -3.48 7.93 11.24
N ALA A 272 -2.41 7.97 10.43
CA ALA A 272 -1.05 8.17 10.92
C ALA A 272 -0.86 9.55 11.56
N PHE A 273 -1.32 10.61 10.91
CA PHE A 273 -1.27 11.96 11.48
C PHE A 273 -2.16 12.14 12.70
N ASP A 274 -3.32 11.47 12.74
CA ASP A 274 -4.20 11.52 13.92
C ASP A 274 -3.53 10.84 15.13
N ALA A 275 -2.87 9.69 14.93
CA ALA A 275 -2.09 9.00 15.94
C ALA A 275 -0.90 9.85 16.44
N LEU A 276 -0.14 10.46 15.52
CA LEU A 276 0.96 11.38 15.85
C LEU A 276 0.47 12.59 16.64
N ALA A 277 -0.64 13.20 16.25
CA ALA A 277 -1.20 14.36 16.93
C ALA A 277 -1.60 14.04 18.38
N ALA A 278 -2.23 12.89 18.62
CA ALA A 278 -2.58 12.46 19.97
C ALA A 278 -1.34 12.18 20.81
N TYR A 279 -0.38 11.44 20.27
CA TYR A 279 0.89 11.13 20.94
C TYR A 279 1.67 12.41 21.33
N MET A 280 1.80 13.36 20.41
CA MET A 280 2.53 14.61 20.64
C MET A 280 1.80 15.57 21.62
N ALA A 281 0.46 15.49 21.69
CA ALA A 281 -0.31 16.40 22.54
C ALA A 281 -0.25 16.01 24.03
N ASP A 282 -0.32 14.73 24.35
CA ASP A 282 -0.46 14.24 25.71
C ASP A 282 0.23 12.90 26.01
N GLY A 283 0.98 12.35 25.04
CA GLY A 283 1.65 11.05 25.18
C GLY A 283 0.73 9.85 25.00
N THR A 284 -0.46 10.04 24.42
CA THR A 284 -1.38 8.90 24.16
C THR A 284 -0.75 7.94 23.16
N GLU A 285 -0.42 6.72 23.62
CA GLU A 285 0.12 5.65 22.78
C GLU A 285 -0.97 5.07 21.90
N PRO A 286 -0.80 5.05 20.57
CA PRO A 286 -1.73 4.38 19.67
C PRO A 286 -1.61 2.85 19.77
N GLU A 287 -2.57 2.13 19.19
CA GLU A 287 -2.40 0.70 18.94
C GLU A 287 -1.16 0.47 18.06
N LYS A 288 -0.45 -0.64 18.24
CA LYS A 288 0.77 -0.94 17.47
C LYS A 288 0.51 -1.15 15.98
N PHE A 289 -0.72 -1.49 15.62
CA PHE A 289 -1.18 -1.60 14.24
C PHE A 289 -2.57 -0.99 14.10
N ILE A 290 -2.69 0.04 13.28
CA ILE A 290 -3.96 0.67 12.91
C ILE A 290 -4.38 0.06 11.57
N GLN A 291 -5.30 -0.88 11.63
CA GLN A 291 -5.75 -1.63 10.46
C GLN A 291 -6.73 -0.81 9.62
N THR A 292 -6.47 -0.77 8.31
CA THR A 292 -7.42 -0.27 7.31
C THR A 292 -8.33 -1.40 6.82
N GLU A 293 -9.53 -1.04 6.36
CA GLU A 293 -10.47 -2.01 5.80
C GLU A 293 -10.05 -2.44 4.40
N SER A 294 -10.34 -3.70 4.06
CA SER A 294 -10.19 -4.28 2.72
C SER A 294 -11.53 -4.83 2.25
N LYS A 295 -11.83 -4.70 0.96
CA LYS A 295 -13.04 -5.21 0.34
C LYS A 295 -12.70 -5.93 -0.96
N LEU A 296 -13.29 -7.10 -1.18
CA LEU A 296 -13.26 -7.76 -2.48
C LEU A 296 -14.26 -7.08 -3.43
N TYR A 297 -13.81 -6.73 -4.62
CA TYR A 297 -14.62 -6.30 -5.74
C TYR A 297 -14.58 -7.35 -6.85
N THR A 298 -15.74 -7.64 -7.42
CA THR A 298 -15.94 -8.60 -8.49
C THR A 298 -16.67 -7.96 -9.68
N GLN A 299 -16.95 -8.74 -10.70
CA GLN A 299 -17.76 -8.28 -11.84
C GLN A 299 -19.17 -7.83 -11.45
N ASP A 300 -19.70 -8.28 -10.30
CA ASP A 300 -21.06 -7.96 -9.82
C ASP A 300 -21.12 -6.61 -9.07
N ASP A 301 -19.97 -6.00 -8.76
CA ASP A 301 -19.85 -4.76 -7.95
C ASP A 301 -19.87 -3.45 -8.76
N ASP A 302 -20.44 -3.45 -9.97
CA ASP A 302 -20.49 -2.29 -10.87
C ASP A 302 -19.10 -1.68 -11.16
N PRO A 303 -18.17 -2.42 -11.82
CA PRO A 303 -16.82 -1.93 -12.06
C PRO A 303 -16.76 -0.59 -12.81
N ALA A 304 -17.70 -0.33 -13.72
CA ALA A 304 -17.74 0.94 -14.44
C ALA A 304 -18.08 2.12 -13.49
N GLY A 305 -18.98 1.91 -12.55
CA GLY A 305 -19.30 2.89 -11.51
C GLY A 305 -18.15 3.09 -10.53
N GLU A 306 -17.41 2.03 -10.16
CA GLU A 306 -16.21 2.15 -9.33
C GLU A 306 -15.10 2.92 -10.05
N TYR A 307 -14.86 2.67 -11.35
CA TYR A 307 -13.94 3.46 -12.16
C TYR A 307 -14.30 4.96 -12.14
N GLU A 308 -15.56 5.31 -12.38
CA GLU A 308 -16.03 6.71 -12.38
C GLU A 308 -15.84 7.38 -11.01
N ARG A 309 -16.00 6.66 -9.90
CA ARG A 309 -15.79 7.18 -8.54
C ARG A 309 -14.34 7.45 -8.22
N ARG A 310 -13.41 6.65 -8.78
CA ARG A 310 -11.99 6.62 -8.40
C ARG A 310 -11.05 7.33 -9.36
N LYS A 311 -11.41 7.45 -10.64
CA LYS A 311 -10.52 7.98 -11.70
C LYS A 311 -9.91 9.36 -11.42
N ASP A 312 -10.62 10.22 -10.72
CA ASP A 312 -10.17 11.58 -10.36
C ASP A 312 -9.45 11.61 -9.02
N LEU A 313 -9.54 10.54 -8.23
CA LEU A 313 -8.86 10.39 -6.94
C LEU A 313 -7.47 9.75 -7.11
N GLY A 314 -7.22 9.10 -8.24
CA GLY A 314 -5.98 8.37 -8.53
C GLY A 314 -5.93 6.95 -7.95
N TYR A 315 -7.02 6.50 -7.29
CA TYR A 315 -7.13 5.17 -6.69
C TYR A 315 -8.57 4.68 -6.59
#